data_cf3aacf6697b18ce1269d56c3e727ac1
#
_entry.id   cf3aacf6697b18ce1269d56c3e727ac1
#
_cell.length_a   1.000
_cell.length_b   1.000
_cell.length_c   1.000
_cell.angle_alpha   90.00
_cell.angle_beta   90.00
_cell.angle_gamma   90.00
#
_symmetry.space_group_name_H-M   'P 1'
#
loop_
_entity.id
_entity.type
_entity.pdbx_description
1 polymer ?
#
loop_
_entity_poly.entity_id
_entity_poly.type
_entity_poly.pdbx_seq_one_letter_code
_entity_poly.pdbx_strand_id
1 'polypeptide(L)' 'MFNNDKINYAIIAIGDGTIAGECTDWCITTAGTGTYAKLIIEGKQYIVGINNVILTEK' A
#
# COMPACT_ATOMS: atom_id res chain seq x y z
N MET A 1 2.36 -16.00 8.95
CA MET A 1 1.06 -15.40 8.60
C MET A 1 1.00 -13.96 9.05
N PHE A 2 0.56 -13.11 8.18
CA PHE A 2 0.47 -11.69 8.51
C PHE A 2 -0.81 -11.39 9.24
N ASN A 3 -0.74 -10.51 10.21
CA ASN A 3 -1.90 -10.05 10.92
C ASN A 3 -2.34 -8.73 10.30
N ASN A 4 -3.28 -8.81 9.38
CA ASN A 4 -3.71 -7.66 8.59
C ASN A 4 -4.38 -6.59 9.44
N ASP A 5 -4.93 -6.99 10.58
CA ASP A 5 -5.63 -6.04 11.44
C ASP A 5 -4.70 -5.00 12.04
N LYS A 6 -3.42 -5.28 12.03
CA LYS A 6 -2.44 -4.37 12.63
C LYS A 6 -1.80 -3.42 11.65
N ILE A 7 -2.01 -3.62 10.36
CA ILE A 7 -1.43 -2.73 9.36
C ILE A 7 -2.26 -1.46 9.31
N ASN A 8 -1.67 -0.34 9.68
CA ASN A 8 -2.38 0.92 9.70
C ASN A 8 -1.54 2.07 9.14
N TYR A 9 -0.42 1.78 8.53
CA TYR A 9 0.46 2.78 7.96
C TYR A 9 1.07 2.25 6.68
N ALA A 10 1.23 3.11 5.71
CA ALA A 10 1.79 2.70 4.42
C ALA A 10 2.74 3.76 3.90
N ILE A 11 3.76 3.29 3.19
CA ILE A 11 4.72 4.14 2.51
C ILE A 11 4.78 3.64 1.07
N ILE A 12 4.53 4.54 0.12
CA ILE A 12 4.57 4.17 -1.28
C ILE A 12 5.51 5.09 -2.04
N ALA A 13 6.18 4.54 -3.05
CA ALA A 13 7.05 5.30 -3.94
C ALA A 13 6.29 5.57 -5.23
N ILE A 14 6.13 6.84 -5.57
CA ILE A 14 5.42 7.29 -6.77
C ILE A 14 6.31 8.29 -7.49
N GLY A 15 6.62 7.98 -8.78
CA GLY A 15 7.49 8.86 -9.53
C GLY A 15 8.83 9.00 -8.84
N ASP A 16 9.23 10.24 -8.59
CA ASP A 16 10.48 10.51 -7.88
C ASP A 16 10.25 10.94 -6.43
N GLY A 17 9.06 10.64 -5.90
CA GLY A 17 8.73 11.00 -4.53
C GLY A 17 8.21 9.82 -3.74
N THR A 18 7.92 10.10 -2.50
CA THR A 18 7.39 9.11 -1.57
C THR A 18 6.17 9.70 -0.88
N ILE A 19 5.12 8.89 -0.73
CA ILE A 19 3.93 9.26 0.01
C ILE A 19 3.80 8.30 1.17
N ALA A 20 3.60 8.83 2.37
CA ALA A 20 3.44 8.02 3.55
C ALA A 20 2.32 8.59 4.41
N GLY A 21 1.59 7.71 5.07
CA GLY A 21 0.51 8.16 5.93
C GLY A 21 -0.31 7.01 6.46
N GLU A 22 -1.37 7.37 7.16
CA GLU A 22 -2.27 6.38 7.73
C GLU A 22 -3.02 5.65 6.63
N CYS A 23 -2.95 4.34 6.68
CA CYS A 23 -3.60 3.47 5.69
C CYS A 23 -4.84 2.86 6.33
N THR A 24 -6.01 3.20 5.78
CA THR A 24 -7.27 2.73 6.34
C THR A 24 -7.80 1.50 5.62
N ASP A 25 -7.28 1.20 4.45
CA ASP A 25 -7.73 0.03 3.70
C ASP A 25 -6.65 -0.35 2.70
N TRP A 26 -6.52 -1.65 2.44
CA TRP A 26 -5.55 -2.11 1.47
C TRP A 26 -5.92 -3.51 1.01
N CYS A 27 -5.51 -3.85 -0.20
CA CYS A 27 -5.58 -5.23 -0.67
C CYS A 27 -4.52 -5.47 -1.72
N ILE A 28 -4.10 -6.72 -1.85
CA ILE A 28 -3.09 -7.14 -2.81
C ILE A 28 -3.78 -7.88 -3.93
N THR A 29 -3.51 -7.47 -5.16
CA THR A 29 -4.15 -8.04 -6.35
C THR A 29 -3.07 -8.44 -7.33
N THR A 30 -3.22 -9.64 -7.89
CA THR A 30 -2.36 -10.09 -8.98
C THR A 30 -3.14 -9.96 -10.27
N ALA A 31 -2.55 -9.29 -11.26
CA ALA A 31 -3.19 -9.09 -12.56
C ALA A 31 -2.13 -9.12 -13.63
N GLY A 32 -2.40 -9.87 -14.69
CA GLY A 32 -1.46 -9.97 -15.80
C GLY A 32 -0.11 -10.47 -15.35
N THR A 33 0.90 -9.66 -15.57
CA THR A 33 2.28 -10.04 -15.28
C THR A 33 2.79 -9.52 -13.95
N GLY A 34 1.92 -8.90 -13.13
CA GLY A 34 2.41 -8.27 -11.92
C GLY A 34 1.44 -8.36 -10.76
N THR A 35 1.96 -8.00 -9.61
CA THR A 35 1.20 -7.90 -8.38
C THR A 35 1.15 -6.45 -7.96
N TYR A 36 -0.03 -5.99 -7.57
CA TYR A 36 -0.27 -4.59 -7.23
C TYR A 36 -0.93 -4.49 -5.88
N ALA A 37 -0.69 -3.38 -5.22
CA ALA A 37 -1.38 -3.05 -3.98
C ALA A 37 -2.34 -1.90 -4.26
N LYS A 38 -3.60 -2.05 -3.85
CA LYS A 38 -4.59 -0.99 -3.85
C LYS A 38 -4.78 -0.57 -2.41
N LEU A 39 -4.62 0.71 -2.13
CA LEU A 39 -4.68 1.15 -0.74
C LEU A 39 -5.19 2.58 -0.67
N ILE A 40 -5.68 2.92 0.52
CA ILE A 40 -6.16 4.26 0.81
C ILE A 40 -5.25 4.86 1.87
N ILE A 41 -4.56 5.93 1.52
CA ILE A 41 -3.69 6.66 2.44
C ILE A 41 -4.30 8.04 2.65
N GLU A 42 -4.68 8.32 3.88
CA GLU A 42 -5.22 9.62 4.27
C GLU A 42 -6.35 10.08 3.34
N GLY A 43 -7.25 9.15 3.05
CA GLY A 43 -8.43 9.44 2.27
C GLY A 43 -8.27 9.36 0.77
N LYS A 44 -7.05 9.15 0.26
CA LYS A 44 -6.80 9.02 -1.18
C LYS A 44 -6.47 7.60 -1.56
N GLN A 45 -7.02 7.17 -2.68
CA GLN A 45 -6.76 5.82 -3.19
C GLN A 45 -5.55 5.83 -4.09
N TYR A 46 -4.70 4.82 -3.90
CA TYR A 46 -3.50 4.61 -4.72
C TYR A 46 -3.44 3.17 -5.19
N ILE A 47 -2.87 2.98 -6.37
CA ILE A 47 -2.59 1.65 -6.91
C ILE A 47 -1.11 1.66 -7.31
N VAL A 48 -0.32 0.79 -6.66
CA VAL A 48 1.12 0.77 -6.89
C VAL A 48 1.59 -0.66 -7.02
N GLY A 49 2.73 -0.84 -7.66
CA GLY A 49 3.36 -2.16 -7.73
C GLY A 49 3.77 -2.62 -6.36
N ILE A 50 3.77 -3.94 -6.15
CA ILE A 50 4.05 -4.50 -4.84
C ILE A 50 5.46 -4.16 -4.34
N ASN A 51 6.38 -3.91 -5.26
CA ASN A 51 7.75 -3.56 -4.89
C ASN A 51 7.89 -2.11 -4.45
N ASN A 52 6.85 -1.32 -4.61
CA ASN A 52 6.90 0.11 -4.31
C ASN A 52 6.05 0.47 -3.10
N VAL A 53 5.69 -0.50 -2.29
CA VAL A 53 4.84 -0.25 -1.14
C VAL A 53 5.41 -0.96 0.08
N ILE A 54 5.31 -0.29 1.21
CA ILE A 54 5.61 -0.87 2.51
C ILE A 54 4.37 -0.70 3.36
N LEU A 55 3.81 -1.82 3.81
CA LEU A 55 2.68 -1.82 4.72
C LEU A 55 3.20 -2.18 6.10
N THR A 56 2.85 -1.40 7.09
CA THR A 56 3.43 -1.59 8.40
C THR A 56 2.44 -1.17 9.48
N GLU A 57 2.81 -1.46 10.70
CA GLU A 57 2.08 -1.05 11.89
C GLU A 57 2.78 0.14 12.51
N LYS A 58 2.02 1.15 12.84
CA LYS A 58 2.60 2.32 13.48
C LYS A 58 2.06 2.50 14.90
#